data_f5e608e234c33c747a5b83522f5ca32d
#
_entry.id   f5e608e234c33c747a5b83522f5ca32d
#
_cell.length_a   1.000
_cell.length_b   1.000
_cell.length_c   1.000
_cell.angle_alpha   90.00
_cell.angle_beta   90.00
_cell.angle_gamma   90.00
#
_symmetry.space_group_name_H-M   'P 1'
#
loop_
_entity.id
_entity.type
_entity.pdbx_description
1 polymer ?
#
loop_
_entity_poly.entity_id
_entity_poly.type
_entity_poly.pdbx_seq_one_letter_code
_entity_poly.pdbx_strand_id
1 'polypeptide(L)'
;WNIHPRKIGIMGASAGGHLASTLATHYSAASRPDFQILLYPVVTMTQSTHGGSRKELLGGNPTAEQEVLFSNELQVTSDTPQAFIVLSSDDGAVPPSNGVNYYLALQKNNVPASLHVYPTGGHGWGFRDNFKYKQQWTQELEKWLREGVVFPKETAPMLRIGKTYLGTKYVANTLDQGTEEKLVILPQTVDCLTFVEYTLAQAMGSSFADNLQKIRYRDGVIDGYTSR
;
A
#
# COMPACT_ATOMS: atom_id res chain seq x y z
N TRP A 1 12.75 4.09 13.72
CA TRP A 1 12.21 3.05 12.84
C TRP A 1 13.39 2.37 12.15
N ASN A 2 13.60 1.07 12.40
CA ASN A 2 14.62 0.28 11.67
C ASN A 2 14.08 -0.14 10.29
N ILE A 3 13.60 0.82 9.53
CA ILE A 3 13.16 0.61 8.15
C ILE A 3 14.34 0.97 7.25
N HIS A 4 14.64 0.11 6.30
CA HIS A 4 15.70 0.41 5.34
C HIS A 4 15.22 1.56 4.44
N PRO A 5 15.90 2.73 4.45
CA PRO A 5 15.40 3.97 3.81
C PRO A 5 15.28 3.89 2.29
N ARG A 6 15.85 2.84 1.67
CA ARG A 6 15.81 2.58 0.22
C ARG A 6 14.93 1.38 -0.14
N LYS A 7 13.93 1.04 0.70
CA LYS A 7 13.05 -0.13 0.48
C LYS A 7 11.65 0.15 1.00
N ILE A 8 11.16 1.33 0.70
CA ILE A 8 9.81 1.76 1.06
C ILE A 8 8.98 1.74 -0.22
N GLY A 9 8.01 0.84 -0.27
CA GLY A 9 7.06 0.75 -1.38
C GLY A 9 5.73 1.39 -1.06
N ILE A 10 4.99 1.70 -2.12
CA ILE A 10 3.59 2.08 -2.01
C ILE A 10 2.70 1.02 -2.66
N MET A 11 1.57 0.73 -2.03
CA MET A 11 0.58 -0.20 -2.58
C MET A 11 -0.78 0.47 -2.65
N GLY A 12 -1.48 0.26 -3.77
CA GLY A 12 -2.83 0.79 -3.94
C GLY A 12 -3.70 -0.08 -4.84
N ALA A 13 -5.00 -0.09 -4.54
CA ALA A 13 -6.00 -0.82 -5.30
C ALA A 13 -7.06 0.15 -5.85
N SER A 14 -7.53 -0.05 -7.08
CA SER A 14 -8.60 0.77 -7.69
C SER A 14 -8.24 2.26 -7.69
N ALA A 15 -9.06 3.13 -7.12
CA ALA A 15 -8.74 4.55 -6.93
C ALA A 15 -7.48 4.76 -6.05
N GLY A 16 -7.23 3.87 -5.07
CA GLY A 16 -5.98 3.86 -4.31
C GLY A 16 -4.77 3.51 -5.18
N GLY A 17 -4.95 2.76 -6.27
CA GLY A 17 -3.94 2.53 -7.31
C GLY A 17 -3.58 3.82 -8.05
N HIS A 18 -4.57 4.70 -8.28
CA HIS A 18 -4.31 6.03 -8.81
C HIS A 18 -3.45 6.86 -7.86
N LEU A 19 -3.81 6.92 -6.57
CA LEU A 19 -3.02 7.64 -5.56
C LEU A 19 -1.59 7.10 -5.48
N ALA A 20 -1.42 5.78 -5.51
CA ALA A 20 -0.11 5.14 -5.46
C ALA A 20 0.74 5.48 -6.69
N SER A 21 0.16 5.40 -7.90
CA SER A 21 0.85 5.76 -9.14
C SER A 21 1.10 7.27 -9.26
N THR A 22 0.20 8.12 -8.70
CA THR A 22 0.44 9.57 -8.61
C THR A 22 1.65 9.86 -7.74
N LEU A 23 1.77 9.24 -6.55
CA LEU A 23 2.98 9.41 -5.74
C LEU A 23 4.23 8.91 -6.47
N ALA A 24 4.11 7.85 -7.27
CA ALA A 24 5.22 7.28 -8.02
C ALA A 24 5.64 8.11 -9.26
N THR A 25 4.82 9.05 -9.72
CA THR A 25 5.10 9.90 -10.90
C THR A 25 5.26 11.37 -10.56
N HIS A 26 4.71 11.84 -9.43
CA HIS A 26 4.72 13.25 -8.99
C HIS A 26 5.47 13.43 -7.66
N TYR A 27 6.40 12.57 -7.35
CA TYR A 27 7.17 12.61 -6.10
C TYR A 27 8.10 13.82 -6.01
N SER A 28 8.45 14.18 -4.79
CA SER A 28 9.66 14.95 -4.47
C SER A 28 10.80 13.99 -4.09
N ALA A 29 12.02 14.48 -4.03
CA ALA A 29 13.16 13.67 -3.61
C ALA A 29 12.95 13.03 -2.21
N ALA A 30 12.19 13.67 -1.34
CA ALA A 30 11.88 13.17 0.01
C ALA A 30 10.73 12.16 0.06
N SER A 31 9.88 12.10 -0.97
CA SER A 31 8.65 11.29 -0.97
C SER A 31 8.64 10.16 -2.02
N ARG A 32 9.72 10.02 -2.80
CA ARG A 32 9.80 8.99 -3.84
C ARG A 32 9.79 7.58 -3.24
N PRO A 33 8.80 6.73 -3.57
CA PRO A 33 8.85 5.32 -3.17
C PRO A 33 9.92 4.57 -3.98
N ASP A 34 10.42 3.45 -3.44
CA ASP A 34 11.40 2.61 -4.14
C ASP A 34 10.74 1.63 -5.12
N PHE A 35 9.47 1.30 -4.88
CA PHE A 35 8.64 0.45 -5.75
C PHE A 35 7.16 0.73 -5.53
N GLN A 36 6.33 0.26 -6.47
CA GLN A 36 4.87 0.39 -6.40
C GLN A 36 4.19 -0.95 -6.72
N ILE A 37 3.09 -1.22 -6.00
CA ILE A 37 2.23 -2.40 -6.19
C ILE A 37 0.82 -1.91 -6.49
N LEU A 38 0.32 -2.22 -7.67
CA LEU A 38 -0.94 -1.70 -8.17
C LEU A 38 -1.93 -2.84 -8.47
N LEU A 39 -3.05 -2.84 -7.77
CA LEU A 39 -4.11 -3.83 -7.94
C LEU A 39 -5.27 -3.20 -8.72
N TYR A 40 -5.57 -3.74 -9.91
CA TYR A 40 -6.62 -3.23 -10.80
C TYR A 40 -6.76 -1.70 -10.75
N PRO A 41 -5.63 -0.97 -10.99
CA PRO A 41 -5.54 0.45 -10.69
C PRO A 41 -6.37 1.30 -11.65
N VAL A 42 -6.98 2.35 -11.15
CA VAL A 42 -7.26 3.54 -11.95
C VAL A 42 -5.92 4.22 -12.21
N VAL A 43 -5.66 4.68 -13.43
CA VAL A 43 -4.40 5.33 -13.82
C VAL A 43 -4.66 6.56 -14.67
N THR A 44 -5.40 6.41 -15.77
CA THR A 44 -5.74 7.53 -16.65
C THR A 44 -6.90 8.36 -16.12
N MET A 45 -6.91 9.65 -16.43
CA MET A 45 -8.04 10.56 -16.23
C MET A 45 -8.66 11.01 -17.55
N THR A 46 -8.26 10.40 -18.66
CA THR A 46 -8.84 10.61 -19.99
C THR A 46 -10.07 9.71 -20.23
N GLN A 47 -10.46 9.46 -21.49
CA GLN A 47 -11.73 8.81 -21.84
C GLN A 47 -11.87 7.35 -21.35
N SER A 48 -10.79 6.60 -21.20
CA SER A 48 -10.82 5.19 -20.77
C SER A 48 -10.66 5.00 -19.27
N THR A 49 -11.09 5.95 -18.47
CA THR A 49 -10.98 5.95 -17.01
C THR A 49 -12.23 5.40 -16.31
N HIS A 50 -12.11 5.19 -15.00
CA HIS A 50 -13.26 5.05 -14.11
C HIS A 50 -13.88 6.43 -13.85
N GLY A 51 -15.06 6.70 -14.43
CA GLY A 51 -15.71 8.01 -14.41
C GLY A 51 -15.95 8.58 -13.01
N GLY A 52 -16.28 7.73 -12.02
CA GLY A 52 -16.43 8.13 -10.62
C GLY A 52 -15.13 8.69 -10.05
N SER A 53 -14.01 7.99 -10.20
CA SER A 53 -12.70 8.46 -9.72
C SER A 53 -12.29 9.78 -10.36
N ARG A 54 -12.51 9.92 -11.67
CA ARG A 54 -12.22 11.17 -12.38
C ARG A 54 -13.04 12.34 -11.83
N LYS A 55 -14.34 12.13 -11.63
CA LYS A 55 -15.25 13.15 -11.09
C LYS A 55 -14.87 13.60 -9.68
N GLU A 56 -14.55 12.62 -8.81
CA GLU A 56 -14.18 12.92 -7.41
C GLU A 56 -12.81 13.64 -7.31
N LEU A 57 -11.87 13.31 -8.20
CA LEU A 57 -10.54 13.93 -8.20
C LEU A 57 -10.51 15.29 -8.87
N LEU A 58 -11.13 15.41 -10.06
CA LEU A 58 -11.00 16.57 -10.94
C LEU A 58 -12.24 17.45 -11.00
N GLY A 59 -13.35 17.00 -10.40
CA GLY A 59 -14.63 17.68 -10.49
C GLY A 59 -15.40 17.38 -11.78
N GLY A 60 -16.51 18.13 -11.99
CA GLY A 60 -17.43 17.89 -13.11
C GLY A 60 -16.92 18.35 -14.47
N ASN A 61 -16.07 19.37 -14.51
CA ASN A 61 -15.58 20.00 -15.74
C ASN A 61 -14.05 20.23 -15.66
N PRO A 62 -13.24 19.16 -15.66
CA PRO A 62 -11.79 19.32 -15.64
C PRO A 62 -11.29 19.89 -16.97
N THR A 63 -10.16 20.63 -16.91
CA THR A 63 -9.46 21.07 -18.11
C THR A 63 -8.65 19.91 -18.71
N ALA A 64 -8.31 20.02 -19.99
CA ALA A 64 -7.46 19.03 -20.66
C ALA A 64 -6.09 18.89 -19.97
N GLU A 65 -5.54 19.99 -19.48
CA GLU A 65 -4.29 20.00 -18.72
C GLU A 65 -4.38 19.23 -17.41
N GLN A 66 -5.50 19.34 -16.70
CA GLN A 66 -5.75 18.55 -15.47
C GLN A 66 -5.88 17.07 -15.79
N GLU A 67 -6.59 16.71 -16.85
CA GLU A 67 -6.70 15.31 -17.29
C GLU A 67 -5.34 14.72 -17.66
N VAL A 68 -4.52 15.45 -18.39
CA VAL A 68 -3.17 15.04 -18.75
C VAL A 68 -2.29 14.94 -17.52
N LEU A 69 -2.31 15.94 -16.63
CA LEU A 69 -1.48 15.96 -15.42
C LEU A 69 -1.74 14.77 -14.52
N PHE A 70 -3.01 14.38 -14.33
CA PHE A 70 -3.40 13.27 -13.47
C PHE A 70 -3.58 11.94 -14.22
N SER A 71 -3.25 11.87 -15.51
CA SER A 71 -3.10 10.62 -16.25
C SER A 71 -1.68 10.10 -16.05
N ASN A 72 -1.50 9.22 -15.08
CA ASN A 72 -0.16 8.85 -14.59
C ASN A 72 0.67 8.10 -15.65
N GLU A 73 0.05 7.43 -16.61
CA GLU A 73 0.75 6.82 -17.75
C GLU A 73 1.46 7.86 -18.64
N LEU A 74 0.99 9.10 -18.61
CA LEU A 74 1.60 10.21 -19.36
C LEU A 74 2.72 10.92 -18.58
N GLN A 75 2.85 10.61 -17.29
CA GLN A 75 3.81 11.23 -16.37
C GLN A 75 5.00 10.32 -16.03
N VAL A 76 5.06 9.14 -16.65
CA VAL A 76 6.17 8.20 -16.42
C VAL A 76 7.47 8.74 -17.00
N THR A 77 8.52 8.69 -16.19
CA THR A 77 9.91 9.01 -16.58
C THR A 77 10.83 7.83 -16.27
N SER A 78 12.09 7.90 -16.67
CA SER A 78 13.11 6.90 -16.32
C SER A 78 13.34 6.75 -14.82
N ASP A 79 12.98 7.78 -14.03
CA ASP A 79 13.12 7.79 -12.58
C ASP A 79 11.87 7.29 -11.85
N THR A 80 10.80 6.96 -12.57
CA THR A 80 9.60 6.37 -11.98
C THR A 80 9.96 5.03 -11.33
N PRO A 81 9.49 4.75 -10.09
CA PRO A 81 9.77 3.49 -9.41
C PRO A 81 9.26 2.26 -10.15
N GLN A 82 10.02 1.17 -10.04
CA GLN A 82 9.59 -0.14 -10.57
C GLN A 82 8.21 -0.55 -10.06
N ALA A 83 7.47 -1.31 -10.87
CA ALA A 83 6.07 -1.62 -10.60
C ALA A 83 5.74 -3.11 -10.67
N PHE A 84 4.87 -3.56 -9.75
CA PHE A 84 4.11 -4.80 -9.87
C PHE A 84 2.64 -4.45 -10.10
N ILE A 85 2.07 -4.88 -11.22
CA ILE A 85 0.71 -4.55 -11.64
C ILE A 85 -0.08 -5.84 -11.80
N VAL A 86 -1.26 -5.93 -11.18
CA VAL A 86 -2.15 -7.08 -11.34
C VAL A 86 -3.60 -6.65 -11.52
N LEU A 87 -4.29 -7.27 -12.47
CA LEU A 87 -5.66 -6.93 -12.85
C LEU A 87 -6.42 -8.13 -13.46
N SER A 88 -7.72 -7.98 -13.67
CA SER A 88 -8.56 -8.96 -14.36
C SER A 88 -8.99 -8.44 -15.73
N SER A 89 -9.04 -9.32 -16.74
CA SER A 89 -9.48 -8.97 -18.09
C SER A 89 -10.97 -8.58 -18.16
N ASP A 90 -11.78 -9.12 -17.25
CA ASP A 90 -13.22 -8.94 -17.17
C ASP A 90 -13.64 -7.83 -16.18
N ASP A 91 -12.71 -6.93 -15.83
CA ASP A 91 -13.00 -5.79 -14.95
C ASP A 91 -13.94 -4.80 -15.65
N GLY A 92 -15.20 -4.78 -15.21
CA GLY A 92 -16.26 -3.91 -15.74
C GLY A 92 -16.31 -2.53 -15.07
N ALA A 93 -15.55 -2.29 -13.99
CA ALA A 93 -15.53 -1.02 -13.28
C ALA A 93 -14.35 -0.13 -13.70
N VAL A 94 -13.15 -0.69 -13.73
CA VAL A 94 -11.94 -0.02 -14.20
C VAL A 94 -11.42 -0.74 -15.44
N PRO A 95 -11.47 -0.12 -16.62
CA PRO A 95 -10.99 -0.76 -17.84
C PRO A 95 -9.56 -1.28 -17.67
N PRO A 96 -9.28 -2.55 -18.01
CA PRO A 96 -7.95 -3.16 -17.90
C PRO A 96 -6.85 -2.37 -18.61
N SER A 97 -7.22 -1.59 -19.63
CA SER A 97 -6.32 -0.68 -20.33
C SER A 97 -5.58 0.31 -19.42
N ASN A 98 -6.14 0.66 -18.25
CA ASN A 98 -5.46 1.52 -17.27
C ASN A 98 -4.12 0.92 -16.85
N GLY A 99 -4.12 -0.32 -16.34
CA GLY A 99 -2.89 -0.99 -15.92
C GLY A 99 -1.98 -1.37 -17.09
N VAL A 100 -2.56 -1.77 -18.24
CA VAL A 100 -1.80 -2.10 -19.46
C VAL A 100 -1.07 -0.88 -20.00
N ASN A 101 -1.74 0.25 -20.15
CA ASN A 101 -1.11 1.48 -20.68
C ASN A 101 -0.02 2.00 -19.73
N TYR A 102 -0.24 1.89 -18.41
CA TYR A 102 0.79 2.25 -17.45
C TYR A 102 2.03 1.34 -17.56
N TYR A 103 1.83 0.03 -17.69
CA TYR A 103 2.92 -0.91 -17.94
C TYR A 103 3.70 -0.55 -19.23
N LEU A 104 2.99 -0.25 -20.34
CA LEU A 104 3.64 0.14 -21.59
C LEU A 104 4.42 1.46 -21.46
N ALA A 105 3.90 2.41 -20.69
CA ALA A 105 4.61 3.66 -20.40
C ALA A 105 5.88 3.42 -19.57
N LEU A 106 5.82 2.54 -18.57
CA LEU A 106 7.00 2.11 -17.79
C LEU A 106 8.05 1.45 -18.70
N GLN A 107 7.64 0.51 -19.56
CA GLN A 107 8.53 -0.16 -20.51
C GLN A 107 9.19 0.84 -21.47
N LYS A 108 8.43 1.78 -22.02
CA LYS A 108 8.93 2.83 -22.93
C LYS A 108 10.02 3.69 -22.26
N ASN A 109 9.94 3.89 -20.95
CA ASN A 109 10.89 4.66 -20.16
C ASN A 109 11.99 3.79 -19.50
N ASN A 110 12.13 2.51 -19.88
CA ASN A 110 13.09 1.56 -19.34
C ASN A 110 12.94 1.34 -17.81
N VAL A 111 11.74 1.50 -17.28
CA VAL A 111 11.43 1.21 -15.88
C VAL A 111 11.04 -0.26 -15.74
N PRO A 112 11.69 -1.06 -14.88
CA PRO A 112 11.31 -2.44 -14.65
C PRO A 112 9.87 -2.55 -14.16
N ALA A 113 9.07 -3.39 -14.80
CA ALA A 113 7.69 -3.61 -14.40
C ALA A 113 7.24 -5.04 -14.70
N SER A 114 6.37 -5.56 -13.83
CA SER A 114 5.69 -6.84 -13.98
C SER A 114 4.19 -6.61 -14.12
N LEU A 115 3.57 -7.21 -15.14
CA LEU A 115 2.13 -7.13 -15.39
C LEU A 115 1.52 -8.52 -15.39
N HIS A 116 0.53 -8.75 -14.52
CA HIS A 116 -0.22 -9.98 -14.41
C HIS A 116 -1.69 -9.72 -14.71
N VAL A 117 -2.21 -10.39 -15.75
CA VAL A 117 -3.60 -10.23 -16.20
C VAL A 117 -4.31 -11.56 -16.05
N TYR A 118 -5.30 -11.64 -15.18
CA TYR A 118 -6.11 -12.84 -14.99
C TYR A 118 -7.37 -12.79 -15.84
N PRO A 119 -7.80 -13.95 -16.40
CA PRO A 119 -8.96 -13.97 -17.31
C PRO A 119 -10.25 -13.47 -16.68
N THR A 120 -10.46 -13.77 -15.39
CA THR A 120 -11.68 -13.47 -14.65
C THR A 120 -11.39 -13.01 -13.23
N GLY A 121 -12.36 -12.32 -12.63
CA GLY A 121 -12.28 -11.83 -11.25
C GLY A 121 -13.03 -10.52 -11.07
N GLY A 122 -13.34 -9.83 -12.17
CA GLY A 122 -13.95 -8.52 -12.12
C GLY A 122 -13.09 -7.51 -11.37
N HIS A 123 -13.74 -6.67 -10.57
CA HIS A 123 -13.10 -5.61 -9.80
C HIS A 123 -13.13 -5.85 -8.30
N GLY A 124 -12.14 -5.32 -7.57
CA GLY A 124 -12.21 -5.21 -6.11
C GLY A 124 -11.92 -6.49 -5.33
N TRP A 125 -11.27 -7.49 -5.95
CA TRP A 125 -10.99 -8.78 -5.30
C TRP A 125 -9.88 -8.70 -4.22
N GLY A 126 -8.85 -7.85 -4.40
CA GLY A 126 -7.77 -7.68 -3.43
C GLY A 126 -7.21 -8.99 -2.89
N PHE A 127 -7.22 -9.12 -1.55
CA PHE A 127 -6.78 -10.32 -0.84
C PHE A 127 -7.95 -11.27 -0.46
N ARG A 128 -9.12 -11.11 -1.07
CA ARG A 128 -10.30 -11.93 -0.73
C ARG A 128 -10.09 -13.40 -1.06
N ASP A 129 -10.53 -14.29 -0.17
CA ASP A 129 -10.36 -15.73 -0.32
C ASP A 129 -11.14 -16.33 -1.48
N ASN A 130 -12.23 -15.72 -1.89
CA ASN A 130 -13.04 -16.14 -3.01
C ASN A 130 -12.48 -15.74 -4.38
N PHE A 131 -11.38 -15.00 -4.45
CA PHE A 131 -10.75 -14.74 -5.74
C PHE A 131 -9.94 -15.96 -6.20
N LYS A 132 -10.37 -16.52 -7.33
CA LYS A 132 -9.81 -17.77 -7.87
C LYS A 132 -8.28 -17.79 -8.00
N TYR A 133 -7.69 -16.64 -8.31
CA TYR A 133 -6.25 -16.50 -8.55
C TYR A 133 -5.50 -15.88 -7.38
N LYS A 134 -6.12 -15.79 -6.19
CA LYS A 134 -5.49 -15.19 -5.00
C LYS A 134 -4.12 -15.78 -4.72
N GLN A 135 -4.03 -17.10 -4.60
CA GLN A 135 -2.78 -17.77 -4.29
C GLN A 135 -1.71 -17.50 -5.35
N GLN A 136 -2.09 -17.52 -6.62
CA GLN A 136 -1.16 -17.31 -7.72
C GLN A 136 -0.56 -15.90 -7.70
N TRP A 137 -1.40 -14.84 -7.65
CA TRP A 137 -0.85 -13.48 -7.69
C TRP A 137 -0.06 -13.11 -6.44
N THR A 138 -0.46 -13.64 -5.27
CA THR A 138 0.29 -13.37 -4.03
C THR A 138 1.64 -14.08 -4.01
N GLN A 139 1.76 -15.27 -4.60
CA GLN A 139 3.04 -15.95 -4.80
C GLN A 139 3.93 -15.21 -5.80
N GLU A 140 3.37 -14.72 -6.91
CA GLU A 140 4.10 -13.89 -7.87
C GLU A 140 4.56 -12.57 -7.25
N LEU A 141 3.73 -11.92 -6.44
CA LEU A 141 4.13 -10.73 -5.70
C LEU A 141 5.25 -11.03 -4.71
N GLU A 142 5.14 -12.10 -3.94
CA GLU A 142 6.19 -12.51 -3.00
C GLU A 142 7.52 -12.76 -3.72
N LYS A 143 7.48 -13.46 -4.84
CA LYS A 143 8.65 -13.72 -5.69
C LYS A 143 9.25 -12.42 -6.20
N TRP A 144 8.41 -11.53 -6.76
CA TRP A 144 8.85 -10.23 -7.27
C TRP A 144 9.51 -9.38 -6.19
N LEU A 145 8.94 -9.35 -4.98
CA LEU A 145 9.52 -8.64 -3.84
C LEU A 145 10.87 -9.23 -3.39
N ARG A 146 11.04 -10.55 -3.49
CA ARG A 146 12.30 -11.23 -3.14
C ARG A 146 13.40 -11.00 -4.17
N GLU A 147 13.05 -10.97 -5.44
CA GLU A 147 13.98 -10.83 -6.55
C GLU A 147 14.35 -9.35 -6.83
N GLY A 148 13.36 -8.45 -6.79
CA GLY A 148 13.53 -7.03 -7.10
C GLY A 148 13.83 -6.14 -5.89
N VAL A 149 13.37 -6.54 -4.71
CA VAL A 149 13.56 -5.81 -3.47
C VAL A 149 14.30 -6.71 -2.50
N VAL A 150 15.63 -6.61 -2.45
CA VAL A 150 16.42 -7.34 -1.45
C VAL A 150 16.05 -6.80 -0.06
N PHE A 151 15.15 -7.49 0.65
CA PHE A 151 14.91 -7.19 2.06
C PHE A 151 16.17 -7.54 2.84
N PRO A 152 16.77 -6.60 3.60
CA PRO A 152 17.89 -6.94 4.46
C PRO A 152 17.49 -8.07 5.41
N LYS A 153 18.44 -8.96 5.74
CA LYS A 153 18.21 -10.02 6.76
C LYS A 153 17.69 -9.46 8.10
N GLU A 154 17.87 -8.17 8.34
CA GLU A 154 17.44 -7.44 9.54
C GLU A 154 15.93 -7.18 9.65
N THR A 155 15.14 -7.36 8.57
CA THR A 155 13.68 -7.39 8.68
C THR A 155 13.17 -8.70 9.29
N ALA A 156 14.04 -9.68 9.47
CA ALA A 156 13.71 -10.94 10.14
C ALA A 156 13.09 -10.76 11.55
N PRO A 157 13.47 -9.78 12.40
CA PRO A 157 12.83 -9.58 13.69
C PRO A 157 11.33 -9.29 13.58
N MET A 158 10.91 -8.34 12.75
CA MET A 158 9.49 -7.99 12.61
C MET A 158 8.65 -9.17 12.09
N LEU A 159 9.13 -9.86 11.05
CA LEU A 159 8.42 -11.02 10.52
C LEU A 159 8.36 -12.16 11.55
N ARG A 160 9.45 -12.42 12.27
CA ARG A 160 9.50 -13.42 13.33
C ARG A 160 8.55 -13.09 14.46
N ILE A 161 8.54 -11.84 14.90
CA ILE A 161 7.65 -11.36 15.97
C ILE A 161 6.20 -11.38 15.49
N GLY A 162 5.88 -10.88 14.30
CA GLY A 162 4.53 -10.93 13.74
C GLY A 162 3.97 -12.34 13.66
N LYS A 163 4.82 -13.35 13.32
CA LYS A 163 4.41 -14.75 13.35
C LYS A 163 4.01 -15.27 14.74
N THR A 164 4.51 -14.69 15.83
CA THR A 164 4.12 -15.10 17.19
C THR A 164 2.68 -14.70 17.54
N TYR A 165 2.10 -13.76 16.79
CA TYR A 165 0.70 -13.35 16.94
C TYR A 165 -0.28 -14.16 16.05
N LEU A 166 0.20 -15.14 15.28
CA LEU A 166 -0.70 -16.02 14.52
C LEU A 166 -1.58 -16.83 15.48
N GLY A 167 -2.89 -16.76 15.26
CA GLY A 167 -3.88 -17.39 16.13
C GLY A 167 -4.31 -16.53 17.33
N THR A 168 -3.71 -15.36 17.53
CA THR A 168 -4.17 -14.40 18.54
C THR A 168 -5.58 -13.90 18.18
N LYS A 169 -6.46 -13.82 19.17
CA LYS A 169 -7.85 -13.40 18.98
C LYS A 169 -7.90 -11.96 18.46
N TYR A 170 -8.62 -11.74 17.36
CA TYR A 170 -8.92 -10.39 16.88
C TYR A 170 -10.04 -9.77 17.72
N VAL A 171 -9.79 -8.59 18.29
CA VAL A 171 -10.79 -7.79 19.03
C VAL A 171 -10.58 -6.32 18.68
N ALA A 172 -11.56 -5.72 18.02
CA ALA A 172 -11.52 -4.30 17.66
C ALA A 172 -11.79 -3.40 18.88
N ASN A 173 -11.36 -2.14 18.77
CA ASN A 173 -11.63 -1.06 19.75
C ASN A 173 -11.12 -1.36 21.17
N THR A 174 -9.98 -2.01 21.29
CA THR A 174 -9.41 -2.38 22.62
C THR A 174 -8.66 -1.24 23.29
N LEU A 175 -8.42 -0.13 22.61
CA LEU A 175 -7.62 0.99 23.13
C LEU A 175 -8.43 2.00 23.94
N ASP A 176 -9.73 2.09 23.70
CA ASP A 176 -10.63 3.06 24.36
C ASP A 176 -11.23 2.45 25.63
N GLN A 177 -10.41 2.33 26.67
CA GLN A 177 -10.82 1.74 27.95
C GLN A 177 -10.77 2.77 29.07
N GLY A 178 -11.93 3.37 29.39
CA GLY A 178 -12.10 4.26 30.53
C GLY A 178 -12.12 5.75 30.16
N THR A 179 -12.19 6.58 31.20
CA THR A 179 -12.31 8.05 31.07
C THR A 179 -10.96 8.77 31.05
N GLU A 180 -9.90 8.08 31.47
CA GLU A 180 -8.53 8.61 31.46
C GLU A 180 -7.71 7.87 30.40
N GLU A 181 -6.99 8.63 29.58
CA GLU A 181 -6.09 8.05 28.60
C GLU A 181 -4.83 7.50 29.28
N LYS A 182 -4.52 6.25 28.98
CA LYS A 182 -3.33 5.56 29.46
C LYS A 182 -2.83 4.57 28.45
N LEU A 183 -1.58 4.16 28.57
CA LEU A 183 -1.00 3.14 27.71
C LEU A 183 -1.70 1.79 27.98
N VAL A 184 -2.52 1.35 27.03
CA VAL A 184 -3.21 0.05 27.08
C VAL A 184 -2.36 -1.00 26.36
N ILE A 185 -2.06 -2.10 27.07
CA ILE A 185 -1.31 -3.25 26.54
C ILE A 185 -2.12 -4.52 26.79
N LEU A 186 -2.63 -5.14 25.72
CA LEU A 186 -3.45 -6.36 25.77
C LEU A 186 -2.85 -7.43 24.85
N PRO A 187 -1.77 -8.12 25.25
CA PRO A 187 -1.03 -9.02 24.36
C PRO A 187 -1.78 -10.28 23.96
N GLN A 188 -2.91 -10.59 24.64
CA GLN A 188 -3.78 -11.73 24.32
C GLN A 188 -4.77 -11.47 23.20
N THR A 189 -4.89 -10.22 22.75
CA THR A 189 -5.80 -9.80 21.69
C THR A 189 -5.11 -8.77 20.81
N VAL A 190 -5.41 -8.77 19.51
CA VAL A 190 -4.92 -7.76 18.58
C VAL A 190 -6.04 -7.33 17.64
N ASP A 191 -5.98 -6.10 17.18
CA ASP A 191 -6.63 -5.62 15.96
C ASP A 191 -5.57 -5.28 14.91
N CYS A 192 -5.98 -4.71 13.77
CA CYS A 192 -5.03 -4.38 12.72
C CYS A 192 -3.99 -3.34 13.15
N LEU A 193 -4.36 -2.39 14.00
CA LEU A 193 -3.46 -1.34 14.51
C LEU A 193 -2.53 -1.90 15.59
N THR A 194 -3.08 -2.52 16.62
CA THR A 194 -2.30 -3.06 17.75
C THR A 194 -1.37 -4.18 17.33
N PHE A 195 -1.73 -4.98 16.31
CA PHE A 195 -0.82 -5.96 15.73
C PHE A 195 0.45 -5.31 15.18
N VAL A 196 0.30 -4.24 14.40
CA VAL A 196 1.44 -3.52 13.82
C VAL A 196 2.26 -2.83 14.90
N GLU A 197 1.61 -2.12 15.83
CA GLU A 197 2.26 -1.44 16.94
C GLU A 197 3.06 -2.39 17.83
N TYR A 198 2.48 -3.52 18.20
CA TYR A 198 3.14 -4.52 19.07
C TYR A 198 4.32 -5.18 18.37
N THR A 199 4.15 -5.55 17.10
CA THR A 199 5.23 -6.13 16.30
C THR A 199 6.40 -5.17 16.18
N LEU A 200 6.11 -3.90 15.92
CA LEU A 200 7.11 -2.85 15.77
C LEU A 200 7.81 -2.53 17.10
N ALA A 201 7.06 -2.33 18.18
CA ALA A 201 7.59 -2.04 19.50
C ALA A 201 8.55 -3.14 20.01
N GLN A 202 8.21 -4.42 19.74
CA GLN A 202 9.09 -5.54 20.07
C GLN A 202 10.33 -5.60 19.17
N ALA A 203 10.18 -5.30 17.86
CA ALA A 203 11.30 -5.30 16.91
C ALA A 203 12.32 -4.20 17.20
N MET A 204 11.92 -3.10 17.83
CA MET A 204 12.82 -2.01 18.24
C MET A 204 13.78 -2.41 19.38
N GLY A 205 13.54 -3.53 20.04
CA GLY A 205 14.34 -3.98 21.20
C GLY A 205 14.14 -3.11 22.45
N SER A 206 14.99 -3.24 23.43
CA SER A 206 14.89 -2.50 24.72
C SER A 206 13.54 -2.67 25.43
N SER A 207 12.92 -1.60 25.94
CA SER A 207 11.63 -1.66 26.65
C SER A 207 10.45 -1.67 25.67
N PHE A 208 9.68 -2.75 25.66
CA PHE A 208 8.46 -2.86 24.83
C PHE A 208 7.45 -1.75 25.14
N ALA A 209 7.20 -1.47 26.41
CA ALA A 209 6.24 -0.46 26.82
C ALA A 209 6.65 0.94 26.39
N ASP A 210 7.93 1.30 26.55
CA ASP A 210 8.45 2.62 26.16
C ASP A 210 8.41 2.80 24.63
N ASN A 211 8.75 1.74 23.91
CA ASN A 211 8.67 1.77 22.44
C ASN A 211 7.22 1.90 21.95
N LEU A 212 6.30 1.16 22.56
CA LEU A 212 4.88 1.23 22.23
C LEU A 212 4.30 2.62 22.54
N GLN A 213 4.68 3.22 23.65
CA GLN A 213 4.27 4.58 23.99
C GLN A 213 4.77 5.60 22.96
N LYS A 214 6.03 5.50 22.54
CA LYS A 214 6.60 6.36 21.48
C LYS A 214 5.95 6.17 20.10
N ILE A 215 5.48 4.96 19.80
CA ILE A 215 4.79 4.67 18.54
C ILE A 215 3.38 5.26 18.55
N ARG A 216 2.67 5.12 19.65
CA ARG A 216 1.25 5.41 19.78
C ARG A 216 0.97 6.88 20.07
N TYR A 217 1.83 7.54 20.80
CA TYR A 217 1.62 8.91 21.26
C TYR A 217 2.66 9.85 20.66
N ARG A 218 2.23 11.06 20.30
CA ARG A 218 3.13 12.08 19.76
C ARG A 218 4.24 12.38 20.76
N ASP A 219 5.48 12.28 20.32
CA ASP A 219 6.69 12.44 21.15
C ASP A 219 6.76 11.50 22.38
N GLY A 220 5.92 10.45 22.41
CA GLY A 220 5.82 9.52 23.53
C GLY A 220 5.12 10.09 24.76
N VAL A 221 4.41 11.21 24.63
CA VAL A 221 3.71 11.89 25.74
C VAL A 221 2.24 11.54 25.74
N ILE A 222 1.72 11.05 26.86
CA ILE A 222 0.28 10.81 27.06
C ILE A 222 -0.31 12.10 27.64
N ASP A 223 -1.00 12.86 26.80
CA ASP A 223 -1.62 14.14 27.16
C ASP A 223 -3.08 14.19 26.67
N GLY A 224 -3.88 13.27 27.16
CA GLY A 224 -5.27 13.08 26.76
C GLY A 224 -5.43 12.61 25.29
N TYR A 225 -6.67 12.57 24.83
CA TYR A 225 -7.02 12.04 23.49
C TYR A 225 -6.44 12.83 22.31
N THR A 226 -5.78 13.96 22.56
CA THR A 226 -5.14 14.76 21.53
C THR A 226 -3.69 14.36 21.21
N SER A 227 -3.13 13.44 22.02
CA SER A 227 -1.72 13.02 21.90
C SER A 227 -1.50 11.81 20.96
N ARG A 228 -2.58 11.18 20.46
CA ARG A 228 -2.53 10.04 19.51
C ARG A 228 -2.32 10.46 18.06
#